data_e7916869224cb17d922e00e94e6e50fe
#
_entry.id   e7916869224cb17d922e00e94e6e50fe
#
_cell.length_a   1.000
_cell.length_b   1.000
_cell.length_c   1.000
_cell.angle_alpha   90.00
_cell.angle_beta   90.00
_cell.angle_gamma   90.00
#
_symmetry.space_group_name_H-M   'P 1'
#
loop_
_entity.id
_entity.type
_entity.pdbx_description
1 polymer ?
#
loop_
_entity_poly.entity_id
_entity_poly.type
_entity_poly.pdbx_seq_one_letter_code
_entity_poly.pdbx_strand_id
1 'polypeptide(L)'
;MSETKNLNYSTAILLVGYKRLDFLINRISELEKNFRLPIIISIDGNSDYETANAIKHYLDDYTKINPDISLTYKIQDTNLGLAKHINFAISEALSEYNQVIVLEDDVVVAKNFIKAMLSGFE
;
A
#
# COMPACT_ATOMS: atom_id res chain seq x y z
N MET A 1 12.96 10.46 -17.80
CA MET A 1 12.88 9.61 -17.84
C MET A 1 12.82 8.67 -16.88
N SER A 2 13.00 7.70 -17.02
CA SER A 2 12.80 6.63 -16.19
C SER A 2 13.44 6.64 -14.91
N GLU A 3 14.00 7.69 -14.57
CA GLU A 3 14.63 7.87 -13.31
C GLU A 3 13.67 7.83 -12.17
N THR A 4 12.38 7.82 -12.46
CA THR A 4 11.39 7.71 -11.42
C THR A 4 11.35 6.34 -10.77
N LYS A 5 11.88 5.30 -11.42
CA LYS A 5 11.91 3.98 -10.81
C LYS A 5 12.97 3.89 -9.74
N ASN A 6 12.61 3.26 -8.63
CA ASN A 6 13.53 3.03 -7.54
C ASN A 6 14.43 1.84 -7.87
N LEU A 7 15.71 2.12 -8.15
CA LEU A 7 16.63 1.07 -8.57
C LEU A 7 17.08 0.15 -7.45
N ASN A 8 16.83 0.52 -6.18
CA ASN A 8 17.19 -0.33 -5.05
C ASN A 8 16.19 -1.45 -4.83
N TYR A 9 14.98 -1.30 -5.36
CA TYR A 9 13.93 -2.29 -5.19
C TYR A 9 13.20 -2.46 -6.50
N SER A 10 13.09 -3.70 -6.97
CA SER A 10 12.31 -3.99 -8.16
C SER A 10 10.86 -4.33 -7.82
N THR A 11 10.58 -4.61 -6.57
CA THR A 11 9.27 -5.07 -6.10
C THR A 11 8.80 -4.23 -4.93
N ALA A 12 7.51 -3.86 -4.95
CA ALA A 12 6.87 -3.17 -3.84
C ALA A 12 5.57 -3.88 -3.48
N ILE A 13 5.11 -3.66 -2.26
CA ILE A 13 3.80 -4.13 -1.82
C ILE A 13 2.82 -2.99 -2.02
N LEU A 14 1.73 -3.26 -2.74
CA LEU A 14 0.65 -2.29 -2.92
C LEU A 14 -0.53 -2.73 -2.07
N LEU A 15 -0.80 -1.98 -1.01
CA LEU A 15 -1.93 -2.25 -0.13
C LEU A 15 -3.08 -1.33 -0.51
N VAL A 16 -4.20 -1.92 -0.90
CA VAL A 16 -5.37 -1.18 -1.36
C VAL A 16 -6.43 -1.21 -0.27
N GLY A 17 -6.95 -0.05 0.09
CA GLY A 17 -7.95 0.06 1.12
C GLY A 17 -9.01 1.09 0.77
N TYR A 18 -10.03 1.19 1.62
CA TYR A 18 -11.10 2.13 1.39
C TYR A 18 -11.49 2.86 2.68
N LYS A 19 -12.24 2.26 3.58
CA LYS A 19 -12.76 2.97 4.75
C LYS A 19 -12.60 2.22 6.07
N ARG A 20 -11.78 1.18 6.10
CA ARG A 20 -11.63 0.35 7.30
C ARG A 20 -10.28 0.59 7.93
N LEU A 21 -10.22 1.62 8.77
CA LEU A 21 -8.99 1.99 9.42
C LEU A 21 -8.39 0.85 10.25
N ASP A 22 -9.23 0.10 10.95
CA ASP A 22 -8.76 -1.00 11.78
C ASP A 22 -8.08 -2.10 10.93
N PHE A 23 -8.63 -2.42 9.77
CA PHE A 23 -8.00 -3.37 8.87
C PHE A 23 -6.67 -2.84 8.36
N LEU A 24 -6.65 -1.55 8.00
CA LEU A 24 -5.43 -0.91 7.50
C LEU A 24 -4.32 -0.96 8.55
N ILE A 25 -4.62 -0.63 9.79
CA ILE A 25 -3.65 -0.66 10.87
C ILE A 25 -3.09 -2.07 11.03
N ASN A 26 -3.96 -3.07 11.02
CA ASN A 26 -3.53 -4.46 11.19
C ASN A 26 -2.63 -4.93 10.04
N ARG A 27 -2.97 -4.57 8.80
CA ARG A 27 -2.16 -5.00 7.65
C ARG A 27 -0.81 -4.32 7.65
N ILE A 28 -0.77 -3.02 7.94
CA ILE A 28 0.51 -2.31 8.00
C ILE A 28 1.40 -2.93 9.07
N SER A 29 0.84 -3.24 10.24
CA SER A 29 1.60 -3.86 11.30
C SER A 29 2.19 -5.22 10.89
N GLU A 30 1.40 -6.03 10.20
CA GLU A 30 1.88 -7.32 9.69
C GLU A 30 3.00 -7.16 8.68
N LEU A 31 2.85 -6.22 7.76
CA LEU A 31 3.84 -6.00 6.72
C LEU A 31 5.13 -5.45 7.29
N GLU A 32 5.03 -4.52 8.22
CA GLU A 32 6.19 -3.93 8.86
C GLU A 32 7.03 -4.98 9.59
N LYS A 33 6.38 -5.90 10.30
CA LYS A 33 7.08 -6.89 11.11
C LYS A 33 7.76 -7.97 10.29
N ASN A 34 7.18 -8.33 9.17
CA ASN A 34 7.57 -9.53 8.45
C ASN A 34 8.31 -9.29 7.14
N PHE A 35 8.26 -8.10 6.59
CA PHE A 35 8.80 -7.85 5.26
C PHE A 35 9.52 -6.52 5.20
N ARG A 36 10.53 -6.44 4.34
CA ARG A 36 11.33 -5.22 4.18
C ARG A 36 11.25 -4.68 2.76
N LEU A 37 10.08 -4.71 2.20
CA LEU A 37 9.84 -4.14 0.88
C LEU A 37 9.17 -2.78 1.03
N PRO A 38 9.34 -1.90 0.05
CA PRO A 38 8.58 -0.65 0.04
C PRO A 38 7.09 -0.95 0.04
N ILE A 39 6.35 -0.16 0.79
CA ILE A 39 4.91 -0.30 0.91
C ILE A 39 4.25 0.93 0.32
N ILE A 40 3.34 0.71 -0.63
CA ILE A 40 2.55 1.77 -1.22
C ILE A 40 1.12 1.53 -0.77
N ILE A 41 0.50 2.53 -0.15
CA ILE A 41 -0.87 2.42 0.31
C ILE A 41 -1.74 3.30 -0.57
N SER A 42 -2.78 2.72 -1.16
CA SER A 42 -3.71 3.45 -1.99
C SER A 42 -5.11 3.30 -1.40
N ILE A 43 -5.71 4.42 -1.04
CA ILE A 43 -7.02 4.45 -0.40
C ILE A 43 -8.02 5.09 -1.35
N ASP A 44 -9.12 4.40 -1.61
CA ASP A 44 -10.18 4.95 -2.46
C ASP A 44 -10.91 6.07 -1.74
N GLY A 45 -11.49 6.95 -2.51
CA GLY A 45 -12.21 8.11 -1.97
C GLY A 45 -13.44 7.73 -1.18
N ASN A 46 -13.69 8.48 -0.12
CA ASN A 46 -14.78 8.22 0.80
C ASN A 46 -15.47 9.53 1.12
N SER A 47 -16.79 9.57 0.94
CA SER A 47 -17.58 10.75 1.24
C SER A 47 -17.74 10.99 2.75
N ASP A 48 -17.45 9.98 3.57
CA ASP A 48 -17.46 10.16 5.02
C ASP A 48 -16.16 10.84 5.43
N TYR A 49 -16.28 12.15 5.66
CA TYR A 49 -15.14 13.00 5.95
C TYR A 49 -14.39 12.58 7.22
N GLU A 50 -15.12 12.14 8.24
CA GLU A 50 -14.48 11.72 9.48
C GLU A 50 -13.60 10.50 9.27
N THR A 51 -14.11 9.52 8.53
CA THR A 51 -13.36 8.30 8.24
C THR A 51 -12.13 8.62 7.38
N ALA A 52 -12.30 9.43 6.35
CA ALA A 52 -11.19 9.80 5.47
C ALA A 52 -10.10 10.52 6.25
N ASN A 53 -10.48 11.44 7.13
CA ASN A 53 -9.53 12.17 7.95
C ASN A 53 -8.82 11.27 8.95
N ALA A 54 -9.53 10.32 9.55
CA ALA A 54 -8.91 9.39 10.49
C ALA A 54 -7.83 8.56 9.82
N ILE A 55 -8.09 8.10 8.59
CA ILE A 55 -7.09 7.35 7.83
C ILE A 55 -5.89 8.24 7.52
N LYS A 56 -6.13 9.46 7.06
CA LYS A 56 -5.05 10.38 6.74
C LYS A 56 -4.18 10.69 7.96
N HIS A 57 -4.81 10.97 9.08
CA HIS A 57 -4.07 11.25 10.31
C HIS A 57 -3.22 10.05 10.74
N TYR A 58 -3.79 8.86 10.66
CA TYR A 58 -3.03 7.66 11.02
C TYR A 58 -1.81 7.49 10.13
N LEU A 59 -1.97 7.66 8.82
CA LEU A 59 -0.87 7.48 7.89
C LEU A 59 0.19 8.56 8.04
N ASP A 60 -0.22 9.81 8.24
CA ASP A 60 0.72 10.91 8.48
C ASP A 60 1.55 10.64 9.73
N ASP A 61 0.89 10.24 10.81
CA ASP A 61 1.58 9.97 12.07
C ASP A 61 2.51 8.77 11.94
N TYR A 62 2.04 7.72 11.27
CA TYR A 62 2.84 6.51 11.09
C TYR A 62 4.15 6.81 10.36
N THR A 63 4.08 7.58 9.29
CA THR A 63 5.29 7.90 8.52
C THR A 63 6.25 8.78 9.29
N LYS A 64 5.76 9.64 10.16
CA LYS A 64 6.60 10.48 11.00
C LYS A 64 7.28 9.68 12.11
N ILE A 65 6.55 8.75 12.71
CA ILE A 65 7.07 7.95 13.81
C ILE A 65 8.03 6.86 13.31
N ASN A 66 7.82 6.39 12.09
CA ASN A 66 8.60 5.29 11.52
C ASN A 66 9.36 5.72 10.26
N PRO A 67 10.31 6.65 10.37
CA PRO A 67 11.00 7.16 9.17
C PRO A 67 11.84 6.12 8.45
N ASP A 68 12.20 5.02 9.12
CA ASP A 68 13.00 3.96 8.50
C ASP A 68 12.16 3.01 7.65
N ILE A 69 10.84 3.09 7.74
CA ILE A 69 9.95 2.26 6.94
C ILE A 69 9.68 2.96 5.62
N SER A 70 9.92 2.27 4.52
CA SER A 70 9.62 2.84 3.21
C SER A 70 8.13 2.69 2.95
N LEU A 71 7.38 3.72 3.28
CA LEU A 71 5.94 3.72 3.14
C LEU A 71 5.49 5.05 2.54
N THR A 72 4.74 4.96 1.44
CA THR A 72 4.09 6.12 0.84
C THR A 72 2.61 5.83 0.72
N TYR A 73 1.79 6.87 0.64
CA TYR A 73 0.36 6.66 0.52
C TYR A 73 -0.30 7.71 -0.34
N LYS A 74 -1.45 7.37 -0.88
CA LYS A 74 -2.30 8.28 -1.62
C LYS A 74 -3.76 7.99 -1.28
N ILE A 75 -4.52 9.04 -1.04
CA ILE A 75 -5.95 8.94 -0.79
C ILE A 75 -6.66 9.65 -1.95
N GLN A 76 -7.54 8.95 -2.65
CA GLN A 76 -8.26 9.53 -3.77
C GLN A 76 -9.27 10.57 -3.31
N ASP A 77 -9.45 11.63 -4.07
CA ASP A 77 -10.42 12.67 -3.74
C ASP A 77 -11.85 12.21 -3.95
N THR A 78 -12.08 11.33 -4.91
CA THR A 78 -13.41 10.82 -5.21
C THR A 78 -13.39 9.31 -5.23
N ASN A 79 -14.55 8.71 -5.01
CA ASN A 79 -14.66 7.26 -5.04
C ASN A 79 -14.59 6.76 -6.47
N LEU A 80 -13.58 5.94 -6.76
CA LEU A 80 -13.39 5.36 -8.09
C LEU A 80 -14.14 4.04 -8.23
N GLY A 81 -14.44 3.38 -7.12
CA GLY A 81 -14.94 2.03 -7.13
C GLY A 81 -13.81 1.03 -7.17
N LEU A 82 -14.07 -0.19 -6.71
CA LEU A 82 -13.02 -1.18 -6.48
C LEU A 82 -12.17 -1.47 -7.72
N ALA A 83 -12.79 -1.81 -8.82
CA ALA A 83 -12.05 -2.20 -10.04
C ALA A 83 -11.22 -1.06 -10.59
N LYS A 84 -11.81 0.13 -10.71
CA LYS A 84 -11.09 1.30 -11.21
C LYS A 84 -9.96 1.68 -10.29
N HIS A 85 -10.22 1.65 -8.97
CA HIS A 85 -9.22 2.04 -8.00
C HIS A 85 -8.01 1.11 -8.05
N ILE A 86 -8.24 -0.20 -8.08
CA ILE A 86 -7.16 -1.16 -8.14
C ILE A 86 -6.34 -0.97 -9.43
N ASN A 87 -7.00 -0.83 -10.56
CA ASN A 87 -6.30 -0.63 -11.82
C ASN A 87 -5.45 0.63 -11.82
N PHE A 88 -6.00 1.72 -11.30
CA PHE A 88 -5.28 2.98 -11.21
C PHE A 88 -4.07 2.86 -10.29
N ALA A 89 -4.26 2.25 -9.11
CA ALA A 89 -3.19 2.09 -8.13
C ALA A 89 -2.06 1.22 -8.68
N ILE A 90 -2.40 0.14 -9.37
CA ILE A 90 -1.40 -0.73 -9.99
C ILE A 90 -0.60 0.04 -11.03
N SER A 91 -1.27 0.82 -11.88
CA SER A 91 -0.59 1.59 -12.92
C SER A 91 0.38 2.59 -12.31
N GLU A 92 -0.03 3.28 -11.24
CA GLU A 92 0.86 4.23 -10.58
C GLU A 92 2.06 3.53 -9.96
N ALA A 93 1.83 2.40 -9.29
CA ALA A 93 2.92 1.68 -8.64
C ALA A 93 3.92 1.15 -9.67
N LEU A 94 3.43 0.66 -10.79
CA LEU A 94 4.31 0.13 -11.85
C LEU A 94 5.10 1.22 -12.56
N SER A 95 4.75 2.49 -12.38
CA SER A 95 5.57 3.57 -12.89
C SER A 95 6.85 3.75 -12.08
N GLU A 96 6.90 3.23 -10.85
CA GLU A 96 8.05 3.35 -9.98
C GLU A 96 8.76 2.03 -9.71
N TYR A 97 8.05 0.91 -9.80
CA TYR A 97 8.61 -0.41 -9.51
C TYR A 97 8.32 -1.35 -10.66
N ASN A 98 9.18 -2.35 -10.85
CA ASN A 98 9.01 -3.31 -11.92
C ASN A 98 7.90 -4.31 -11.63
N GLN A 99 7.67 -4.61 -10.37
CA GLN A 99 6.68 -5.59 -9.92
C GLN A 99 5.97 -5.08 -8.68
N VAL A 100 4.72 -5.44 -8.54
CA VAL A 100 3.98 -5.12 -7.31
C VAL A 100 3.20 -6.35 -6.85
N ILE A 101 3.14 -6.50 -5.54
CA ILE A 101 2.31 -7.52 -4.89
C ILE A 101 1.09 -6.77 -4.36
N VAL A 102 -0.08 -7.07 -4.91
CA VAL A 102 -1.30 -6.35 -4.57
C VAL A 102 -2.03 -7.07 -3.45
N LEU A 103 -2.31 -6.35 -2.37
CA LEU A 103 -3.04 -6.87 -1.23
C LEU A 103 -4.21 -5.95 -0.93
N GLU A 104 -5.33 -6.52 -0.51
CA GLU A 104 -6.45 -5.73 -0.01
C GLU A 104 -6.40 -5.72 1.51
N ASP A 105 -6.95 -4.68 2.13
CA ASP A 105 -6.82 -4.47 3.56
C ASP A 105 -7.53 -5.53 4.41
N ASP A 106 -8.47 -6.27 3.83
CA ASP A 106 -9.18 -7.32 4.55
C ASP A 106 -8.51 -8.70 4.42
N VAL A 107 -7.35 -8.77 3.77
CA VAL A 107 -6.63 -10.03 3.59
C VAL A 107 -5.57 -10.18 4.67
N VAL A 108 -5.65 -11.24 5.46
CA VAL A 108 -4.63 -11.55 6.46
C VAL A 108 -3.41 -12.14 5.75
N VAL A 109 -2.25 -11.55 6.00
CA VAL A 109 -1.03 -11.94 5.31
C VAL A 109 -0.27 -12.95 6.16
N ALA A 110 -0.14 -14.18 5.66
CA ALA A 110 0.68 -15.18 6.32
C ALA A 110 2.15 -14.85 6.13
N LYS A 111 2.95 -15.16 7.14
CA LYS A 111 4.39 -14.85 7.12
C LYS A 111 5.10 -15.32 5.86
N ASN A 112 4.71 -16.47 5.34
CA ASN A 112 5.38 -17.06 4.19
C ASN A 112 4.76 -16.72 2.84
N PHE A 113 3.66 -15.96 2.86
CA PHE A 113 2.91 -15.69 1.62
C PHE A 113 3.72 -14.85 0.63
N ILE A 114 4.19 -13.71 1.06
CA ILE A 114 4.96 -12.83 0.18
C ILE A 114 6.29 -13.45 -0.19
N LYS A 115 6.90 -14.18 0.75
CA LYS A 115 8.15 -14.85 0.48
C LYS A 115 8.00 -15.88 -0.65
N ALA A 116 6.89 -16.63 -0.63
CA ALA A 116 6.61 -17.59 -1.69
C ALA A 116 6.37 -16.90 -3.03
N MET A 117 5.65 -15.77 -3.01
CA MET A 117 5.41 -15.01 -4.24
C MET A 117 6.68 -14.42 -4.82
N LEU A 118 7.57 -13.94 -3.98
CA LEU A 118 8.85 -13.39 -4.45
C LEU A 118 9.69 -14.49 -5.12
N SER A 119 9.66 -15.71 -4.58
CA SER A 119 10.36 -16.83 -5.20
C SER A 119 9.85 -17.09 -6.60
N GLY A 120 8.57 -16.87 -6.84
CA GLY A 120 7.99 -17.07 -8.16
C GLY A 120 8.43 -16.04 -9.19
N PHE A 121 8.98 -14.91 -8.76
CA PHE A 121 9.45 -13.87 -9.67
C PHE A 121 10.89 -14.08 -10.11
N GLU A 122 11.58 -14.98 -9.47
CA GLU A 122 12.96 -15.29 -9.81
C GLU A 122 13.05 -16.35 -10.89
#